data_a24342404986b983822d3705e56f1d0b
#
_entry.id   a24342404986b983822d3705e56f1d0b
#
_cell.length_a   1.000
_cell.length_b   1.000
_cell.length_c   1.000
_cell.angle_alpha   90.00
_cell.angle_beta   90.00
_cell.angle_gamma   90.00
#
_symmetry.space_group_name_H-M   'P 1'
#
loop_
_entity.id
_entity.type
_entity.pdbx_description
1 polymer ?
#
loop_
_entity_poly.entity_id
_entity_poly.type
_entity_poly.pdbx_seq_one_letter_code
_entity_poly.pdbx_strand_id
1 'polypeptide(L)'
;MKTSPILNSPYFEPNRHFNADDRGLTDEIIEGRRSSSFYIPVPRAKTKQKQLELNTSEGAFGTELQKENEFINKVRAKIKQWRDGGYSGITKTSRDLLSYWRDDTRENKLFFCQIEALETLIYINEVAEKSGESWIIGDLKKASTDANPGLYRLAFKMATGSGKTVVMAMIIAYNTLNKIRYPMDTRFTDTFAIITPGITIRDRLNVLLPNDPKNYYLQRDIVSYQDFDLLKQATVFITNFHQLEQRQNPR
;
A
#
# COMPACT_ATOMS: atom_id res chain seq x y z
N MET A 1 9.81 -19.25 28.72
CA MET A 1 10.67 -18.28 28.00
C MET A 1 9.74 -17.29 27.32
N LYS A 2 9.85 -16.00 27.56
CA LYS A 2 9.05 -15.04 26.79
C LYS A 2 9.57 -15.05 25.35
N THR A 3 8.76 -15.54 24.42
CA THR A 3 9.06 -15.51 23.00
C THR A 3 9.29 -14.06 22.56
N SER A 4 10.29 -13.81 21.72
CA SER A 4 10.50 -12.47 21.16
C SER A 4 9.25 -12.02 20.42
N PRO A 5 8.76 -10.79 20.64
CA PRO A 5 7.61 -10.27 19.89
C PRO A 5 7.90 -10.07 18.40
N ILE A 6 9.17 -10.10 18.00
CA ILE A 6 9.61 -9.94 16.61
C ILE A 6 9.97 -11.32 16.05
N LEU A 7 9.14 -11.82 15.15
CA LEU A 7 9.34 -13.14 14.51
C LEU A 7 10.07 -13.06 13.16
N ASN A 8 9.92 -11.95 12.43
CA ASN A 8 10.44 -11.80 11.08
C ASN A 8 11.28 -10.54 10.94
N SER A 9 12.25 -10.60 10.04
CA SER A 9 12.95 -9.40 9.58
C SER A 9 12.00 -8.52 8.74
N PRO A 10 12.03 -7.19 8.87
CA PRO A 10 11.19 -6.32 8.06
C PRO A 10 11.60 -6.25 6.58
N TYR A 11 12.78 -6.77 6.24
CA TYR A 11 13.36 -6.71 4.89
C TYR A 11 13.02 -7.92 4.01
N PHE A 12 12.53 -9.00 4.60
CA PHE A 12 12.19 -10.24 3.89
C PHE A 12 10.70 -10.54 4.00
N GLU A 13 10.21 -11.38 3.07
CA GLU A 13 8.83 -11.87 3.15
C GLU A 13 8.61 -12.59 4.48
N PRO A 14 7.56 -12.24 5.24
CA PRO A 14 7.27 -12.92 6.50
C PRO A 14 6.99 -14.40 6.27
N ASN A 15 7.61 -15.25 7.06
CA ASN A 15 7.45 -16.71 6.98
C ASN A 15 6.90 -17.34 8.25
N ARG A 16 6.61 -16.55 9.29
CA ARG A 16 6.00 -16.99 10.54
C ARG A 16 5.05 -15.94 11.09
N HIS A 17 4.06 -16.36 11.85
CA HIS A 17 3.18 -15.45 12.55
C HIS A 17 2.64 -16.07 13.83
N PHE A 18 2.22 -15.25 14.79
CA PHE A 18 1.50 -15.72 15.96
C PHE A 18 0.08 -16.13 15.58
N ASN A 19 -0.38 -17.24 16.12
CA ASN A 19 -1.77 -17.62 16.04
C ASN A 19 -2.65 -16.58 16.75
N ALA A 20 -3.90 -16.48 16.37
CA ALA A 20 -4.88 -15.60 17.00
C ALA A 20 -6.18 -16.39 17.25
N ASP A 21 -6.70 -16.27 18.46
CA ASP A 21 -8.00 -16.78 18.87
C ASP A 21 -8.95 -15.62 19.21
N ASP A 22 -10.12 -15.92 19.75
CA ASP A 22 -11.13 -14.93 20.14
C ASP A 22 -10.65 -13.95 21.23
N ARG A 23 -9.55 -14.27 21.93
CA ARG A 23 -8.94 -13.45 22.99
C ARG A 23 -7.79 -12.60 22.48
N GLY A 24 -7.36 -12.80 21.24
CA GLY A 24 -6.26 -12.07 20.60
C GLY A 24 -5.11 -12.96 20.15
N LEU A 25 -3.88 -12.41 20.16
CA LEU A 25 -2.69 -13.16 19.78
C LEU A 25 -2.31 -14.16 20.87
N THR A 26 -2.05 -15.41 20.46
CA THR A 26 -1.52 -16.48 21.34
C THR A 26 -0.01 -16.55 21.24
N ASP A 27 0.63 -17.35 22.14
CA ASP A 27 2.07 -17.62 22.09
C ASP A 27 2.44 -18.70 21.04
N GLU A 28 1.45 -19.29 20.36
CA GLU A 28 1.66 -20.28 19.31
C GLU A 28 2.16 -19.63 18.03
N ILE A 29 3.26 -20.14 17.49
CA ILE A 29 3.85 -19.66 16.23
C ILE A 29 3.47 -20.61 15.12
N ILE A 30 2.87 -20.05 14.06
CA ILE A 30 2.48 -20.78 12.85
C ILE A 30 3.49 -20.46 11.75
N GLU A 31 3.98 -21.49 11.06
CA GLU A 31 4.81 -21.36 9.88
C GLU A 31 3.99 -20.84 8.68
N GLY A 32 4.61 -19.97 7.89
CA GLY A 32 3.99 -19.34 6.74
C GLY A 32 3.57 -17.89 7.00
N ARG A 33 3.29 -17.19 5.90
CA ARG A 33 2.80 -15.82 5.96
C ARG A 33 1.33 -15.80 6.37
N ARG A 34 0.96 -14.93 7.32
CA ARG A 34 -0.44 -14.76 7.71
C ARG A 34 -1.30 -14.31 6.52
N SER A 35 -2.42 -15.03 6.31
CA SER A 35 -3.43 -14.63 5.33
C SER A 35 -4.00 -13.24 5.63
N SER A 36 -4.30 -12.48 4.57
CA SER A 36 -5.06 -11.22 4.73
C SER A 36 -6.48 -11.54 5.14
N SER A 37 -6.96 -10.89 6.19
CA SER A 37 -8.32 -11.04 6.70
C SER A 37 -8.86 -9.69 7.17
N PHE A 38 -10.17 -9.60 7.35
CA PHE A 38 -10.86 -8.45 7.91
C PHE A 38 -11.98 -8.92 8.82
N TYR A 39 -12.38 -8.04 9.75
CA TYR A 39 -13.43 -8.29 10.70
C TYR A 39 -14.72 -7.62 10.23
N ILE A 40 -15.81 -8.39 10.23
CA ILE A 40 -17.15 -7.86 9.96
C ILE A 40 -17.83 -7.68 11.31
N PRO A 41 -18.20 -6.44 11.71
CA PRO A 41 -18.98 -6.24 12.91
C PRO A 41 -20.37 -6.87 12.73
N VAL A 42 -20.73 -7.81 13.58
CA VAL A 42 -22.08 -8.39 13.59
C VAL A 42 -23.01 -7.44 14.35
N PRO A 43 -24.06 -6.89 13.72
CA PRO A 43 -25.02 -6.05 14.41
C PRO A 43 -25.69 -6.84 15.52
N ARG A 44 -25.66 -6.33 16.77
CA ARG A 44 -26.45 -6.92 17.86
C ARG A 44 -27.94 -6.79 17.50
N ALA A 45 -28.64 -7.92 17.48
CA ALA A 45 -30.11 -7.90 17.42
C ALA A 45 -30.61 -7.09 18.61
N LYS A 46 -31.39 -6.00 18.36
CA LYS A 46 -32.05 -5.23 19.40
C LYS A 46 -33.13 -6.11 20.02
N THR A 47 -32.78 -6.95 20.96
CA THR A 47 -33.74 -7.72 21.74
C THR A 47 -34.46 -6.74 22.70
N LYS A 48 -35.72 -6.49 22.41
CA LYS A 48 -36.65 -5.82 23.35
C LYS A 48 -37.01 -6.83 24.44
N GLN A 49 -36.13 -7.11 25.36
CA GLN A 49 -36.49 -7.74 26.63
C GLN A 49 -35.49 -7.26 27.69
N LYS A 50 -36.02 -6.40 28.59
CA LYS A 50 -35.46 -6.15 29.91
C LYS A 50 -35.54 -7.44 30.70
N GLN A 51 -34.46 -8.18 30.79
CA GLN A 51 -34.24 -9.13 31.87
C GLN A 51 -32.92 -8.78 32.54
N LEU A 52 -33.08 -8.49 33.84
CA LEU A 52 -32.01 -8.31 34.80
C LEU A 52 -31.16 -9.57 34.83
N GLU A 53 -29.94 -9.54 34.31
CA GLU A 53 -28.91 -10.48 34.70
C GLU A 53 -27.72 -9.70 35.20
N LEU A 54 -27.67 -9.65 36.54
CA LEU A 54 -26.44 -9.34 37.28
C LEU A 54 -25.45 -10.47 37.08
N ASN A 55 -24.19 -10.10 36.86
CA ASN A 55 -22.99 -10.95 36.92
C ASN A 55 -22.76 -11.90 35.74
N THR A 56 -22.08 -11.36 34.74
CA THR A 56 -20.83 -11.98 34.25
C THR A 56 -20.08 -10.96 33.41
N SER A 57 -18.82 -10.76 33.72
CA SER A 57 -17.88 -9.87 33.03
C SER A 57 -17.38 -10.46 31.70
N GLU A 58 -18.26 -11.16 30.99
CA GLU A 58 -17.99 -11.75 29.69
C GLU A 58 -18.94 -11.14 28.65
N GLY A 59 -18.40 -10.36 27.71
CA GLY A 59 -19.11 -10.04 26.48
C GLY A 59 -19.48 -8.61 26.21
N ALA A 60 -18.60 -7.65 26.47
CA ALA A 60 -18.75 -6.28 25.96
C ALA A 60 -18.34 -6.13 24.47
N PHE A 61 -17.74 -7.15 23.86
CA PHE A 61 -17.38 -7.16 22.45
C PHE A 61 -18.38 -8.02 21.68
N GLY A 62 -19.09 -7.42 20.71
CA GLY A 62 -19.89 -8.18 19.75
C GLY A 62 -19.00 -9.18 19.04
N THR A 63 -19.52 -10.36 18.76
CA THR A 63 -18.84 -11.39 18.01
C THR A 63 -18.47 -10.83 16.65
N GLU A 64 -17.20 -10.48 16.45
CA GLU A 64 -16.69 -10.07 15.15
C GLU A 64 -16.42 -11.32 14.33
N LEU A 65 -17.03 -11.42 13.16
CA LEU A 65 -16.76 -12.51 12.23
C LEU A 65 -15.50 -12.18 11.44
N GLN A 66 -14.42 -12.91 11.69
CA GLN A 66 -13.22 -12.82 10.86
C GLN A 66 -13.47 -13.49 9.50
N LYS A 67 -13.25 -12.75 8.42
CA LYS A 67 -13.36 -13.26 7.05
C LYS A 67 -12.03 -13.09 6.33
N GLU A 68 -11.60 -14.14 5.62
CA GLU A 68 -10.42 -14.05 4.76
C GLU A 68 -10.65 -13.12 3.59
N ASN A 69 -9.64 -12.34 3.25
CA ASN A 69 -9.61 -11.50 2.06
C ASN A 69 -9.04 -12.30 0.88
N GLU A 70 -9.89 -13.18 0.31
CA GLU A 70 -9.48 -14.07 -0.77
C GLU A 70 -8.88 -13.34 -1.96
N PHE A 71 -9.44 -12.19 -2.35
CA PHE A 71 -8.92 -11.38 -3.45
C PHE A 71 -7.46 -10.99 -3.20
N ILE A 72 -7.17 -10.42 -2.03
CA ILE A 72 -5.81 -9.99 -1.68
C ILE A 72 -4.86 -11.20 -1.58
N ASN A 73 -5.32 -12.32 -1.02
CA ASN A 73 -4.50 -13.53 -0.91
C ASN A 73 -4.15 -14.11 -2.29
N LYS A 74 -5.11 -14.14 -3.22
CA LYS A 74 -4.87 -14.54 -4.62
C LYS A 74 -3.90 -13.59 -5.33
N VAL A 75 -4.08 -12.27 -5.18
CA VAL A 75 -3.15 -11.27 -5.76
C VAL A 75 -1.74 -11.44 -5.21
N ARG A 76 -1.57 -11.62 -3.90
CA ARG A 76 -0.26 -11.88 -3.28
C ARG A 76 0.42 -13.13 -3.85
N ALA A 77 -0.33 -14.22 -4.07
CA ALA A 77 0.20 -15.43 -4.66
C ALA A 77 0.71 -15.17 -6.11
N LYS A 78 -0.04 -14.41 -6.91
CA LYS A 78 0.37 -14.03 -8.27
C LYS A 78 1.60 -13.13 -8.28
N ILE A 79 1.67 -12.15 -7.38
CA ILE A 79 2.85 -11.28 -7.24
C ILE A 79 4.08 -12.11 -6.85
N LYS A 80 3.93 -13.05 -5.91
CA LYS A 80 5.02 -13.94 -5.52
C LYS A 80 5.51 -14.77 -6.70
N GLN A 81 4.61 -15.41 -7.43
CA GLN A 81 4.94 -16.20 -8.63
C GLN A 81 5.68 -15.35 -9.68
N TRP A 82 5.21 -14.13 -9.93
CA TRP A 82 5.81 -13.21 -10.87
C TRP A 82 7.20 -12.73 -10.43
N ARG A 83 7.37 -12.44 -9.14
CA ARG A 83 8.66 -12.11 -8.50
C ARG A 83 9.66 -13.25 -8.67
N ASP A 84 9.26 -14.46 -8.30
CA ASP A 84 10.08 -15.67 -8.38
C ASP A 84 10.42 -16.01 -9.84
N GLY A 85 9.56 -15.64 -10.81
CA GLY A 85 9.77 -15.75 -12.25
C GLY A 85 10.57 -14.62 -12.89
N GLY A 86 11.18 -13.70 -12.11
CA GLY A 86 12.11 -12.68 -12.60
C GLY A 86 11.45 -11.46 -13.25
N TYR A 87 10.24 -11.09 -12.84
CA TYR A 87 9.56 -9.86 -13.26
C TYR A 87 9.36 -9.72 -14.78
N SER A 88 8.81 -10.74 -15.43
CA SER A 88 8.53 -10.69 -16.86
C SER A 88 7.43 -9.67 -17.21
N GLY A 89 7.46 -9.11 -18.42
CA GLY A 89 6.37 -8.30 -19.00
C GLY A 89 6.34 -6.81 -18.62
N ILE A 90 7.36 -6.30 -17.93
CA ILE A 90 7.48 -4.89 -17.55
C ILE A 90 8.47 -4.12 -18.41
N THR A 91 8.40 -2.78 -18.32
CA THR A 91 9.39 -1.91 -18.97
C THR A 91 10.80 -2.14 -18.40
N LYS A 92 11.82 -1.74 -19.19
CA LYS A 92 13.20 -1.75 -18.69
C LYS A 92 13.35 -0.87 -17.45
N THR A 93 12.74 0.31 -17.44
CA THR A 93 12.77 1.26 -16.30
C THR A 93 12.21 0.62 -15.03
N SER A 94 11.05 -0.04 -15.12
CA SER A 94 10.44 -0.72 -13.98
C SER A 94 11.32 -1.85 -13.45
N ARG A 95 11.99 -2.59 -14.35
CA ARG A 95 12.92 -3.65 -13.98
C ARG A 95 14.17 -3.09 -13.28
N ASP A 96 14.74 -2.02 -13.82
CA ASP A 96 15.92 -1.37 -13.24
C ASP A 96 15.60 -0.82 -11.84
N LEU A 97 14.43 -0.20 -11.66
CA LEU A 97 13.96 0.28 -10.35
C LEU A 97 13.74 -0.86 -9.36
N LEU A 98 13.07 -1.96 -9.76
CA LEU A 98 12.87 -3.11 -8.87
C LEU A 98 14.21 -3.73 -8.47
N SER A 99 15.16 -3.86 -9.40
CA SER A 99 16.51 -4.34 -9.11
C SER A 99 17.22 -3.43 -8.13
N TYR A 100 17.14 -2.11 -8.33
CA TYR A 100 17.72 -1.11 -7.46
C TYR A 100 17.14 -1.16 -6.04
N TRP A 101 15.81 -1.27 -5.91
CA TRP A 101 15.14 -1.32 -4.61
C TRP A 101 15.37 -2.61 -3.83
N ARG A 102 15.68 -3.70 -4.53
CA ARG A 102 15.92 -5.02 -3.93
C ARG A 102 17.41 -5.34 -3.72
N ASP A 103 18.28 -4.42 -4.06
CA ASP A 103 19.72 -4.61 -3.86
C ASP A 103 20.04 -4.69 -2.35
N ASP A 104 20.55 -5.85 -1.94
CA ASP A 104 20.89 -6.14 -0.54
C ASP A 104 22.12 -5.36 -0.05
N THR A 105 22.89 -4.75 -0.94
CA THR A 105 24.06 -3.94 -0.61
C THR A 105 23.70 -2.51 -0.22
N ARG A 106 22.44 -2.10 -0.38
CA ARG A 106 21.98 -0.74 -0.05
C ARG A 106 22.17 -0.43 1.43
N GLU A 107 22.67 0.74 1.72
CA GLU A 107 22.74 1.29 3.08
C GLU A 107 21.33 1.56 3.64
N ASN A 108 20.46 2.17 2.84
CA ASN A 108 19.06 2.44 3.18
C ASN A 108 18.14 1.34 2.61
N LYS A 109 18.12 0.17 3.24
CA LYS A 109 17.26 -0.94 2.82
C LYS A 109 15.79 -0.59 2.93
N LEU A 110 15.01 -0.94 1.92
CA LEU A 110 13.56 -0.81 1.92
C LEU A 110 12.91 -2.00 2.63
N PHE A 111 11.81 -1.76 3.33
CA PHE A 111 11.03 -2.84 3.95
C PHE A 111 10.35 -3.68 2.87
N PHE A 112 10.21 -4.97 3.14
CA PHE A 112 9.51 -5.88 2.23
C PHE A 112 8.12 -5.36 1.84
N CYS A 113 7.35 -4.82 2.79
CA CYS A 113 6.02 -4.29 2.53
C CYS A 113 6.01 -3.07 1.59
N GLN A 114 7.10 -2.29 1.54
CA GLN A 114 7.25 -1.16 0.61
C GLN A 114 7.51 -1.67 -0.80
N ILE A 115 8.42 -2.63 -0.93
CA ILE A 115 8.73 -3.27 -2.21
C ILE A 115 7.50 -3.99 -2.75
N GLU A 116 6.82 -4.80 -1.93
CA GLU A 116 5.62 -5.53 -2.34
C GLU A 116 4.46 -4.60 -2.77
N ALA A 117 4.34 -3.41 -2.16
CA ALA A 117 3.36 -2.42 -2.60
C ALA A 117 3.64 -1.96 -4.03
N LEU A 118 4.91 -1.67 -4.35
CA LEU A 118 5.32 -1.29 -5.71
C LEU A 118 5.24 -2.46 -6.69
N GLU A 119 5.66 -3.65 -6.31
CA GLU A 119 5.50 -4.86 -7.12
C GLU A 119 4.03 -5.07 -7.50
N THR A 120 3.12 -4.89 -6.54
CA THR A 120 1.67 -5.01 -6.77
C THR A 120 1.18 -3.95 -7.75
N LEU A 121 1.57 -2.69 -7.58
CA LEU A 121 1.20 -1.61 -8.49
C LEU A 121 1.73 -1.86 -9.91
N ILE A 122 3.01 -2.20 -10.03
CA ILE A 122 3.65 -2.48 -11.31
C ILE A 122 2.99 -3.67 -12.01
N TYR A 123 2.71 -4.74 -11.27
CA TYR A 123 2.02 -5.91 -11.81
C TYR A 123 0.63 -5.57 -12.35
N ILE A 124 -0.18 -4.84 -11.58
CA ILE A 124 -1.51 -4.40 -12.01
C ILE A 124 -1.42 -3.50 -13.25
N ASN A 125 -0.45 -2.60 -13.28
CA ASN A 125 -0.34 -1.57 -14.32
C ASN A 125 0.28 -2.10 -15.63
N GLU A 126 1.23 -3.03 -15.55
CA GLU A 126 2.01 -3.44 -16.72
C GLU A 126 1.78 -4.89 -17.15
N VAL A 127 1.37 -5.79 -16.24
CA VAL A 127 1.42 -7.23 -16.45
C VAL A 127 0.04 -7.89 -16.45
N ALA A 128 -0.82 -7.59 -15.47
CA ALA A 128 -2.02 -8.35 -15.19
C ALA A 128 -2.94 -8.56 -16.42
N GLU A 129 -3.13 -7.52 -17.22
CA GLU A 129 -3.97 -7.61 -18.43
C GLU A 129 -3.35 -8.52 -19.50
N LYS A 130 -2.02 -8.46 -19.66
CA LYS A 130 -1.28 -9.20 -20.69
C LYS A 130 -1.01 -10.66 -20.32
N SER A 131 -1.02 -10.97 -19.02
CA SER A 131 -0.75 -12.31 -18.51
C SER A 131 -2.00 -13.18 -18.31
N GLY A 132 -3.17 -12.71 -18.76
CA GLY A 132 -4.44 -13.42 -18.59
C GLY A 132 -5.08 -13.23 -17.19
N GLU A 133 -4.55 -12.33 -16.38
CA GLU A 133 -5.06 -12.03 -15.02
C GLU A 133 -5.96 -10.78 -15.01
N SER A 134 -6.68 -10.54 -16.11
CA SER A 134 -7.61 -9.41 -16.25
C SER A 134 -8.71 -9.36 -15.19
N TRP A 135 -9.00 -10.50 -14.53
CA TRP A 135 -9.93 -10.57 -13.41
C TRP A 135 -9.51 -9.64 -12.26
N ILE A 136 -8.20 -9.45 -12.01
CA ILE A 136 -7.68 -8.53 -10.98
C ILE A 136 -8.15 -7.11 -11.27
N ILE A 137 -7.99 -6.67 -12.52
CA ILE A 137 -8.41 -5.32 -12.95
C ILE A 137 -9.94 -5.20 -12.91
N GLY A 138 -10.66 -6.26 -13.30
CA GLY A 138 -12.11 -6.31 -13.27
C GLY A 138 -12.68 -6.13 -11.86
N ASP A 139 -12.15 -6.90 -10.89
CA ASP A 139 -12.58 -6.83 -9.49
C ASP A 139 -12.23 -5.48 -8.85
N LEU A 140 -11.05 -4.92 -9.15
CA LEU A 140 -10.65 -3.58 -8.67
C LEU A 140 -11.54 -2.49 -9.24
N LYS A 141 -11.87 -2.54 -10.55
CA LYS A 141 -12.80 -1.59 -11.17
C LYS A 141 -14.19 -1.68 -10.57
N LYS A 142 -14.69 -2.90 -10.36
CA LYS A 142 -15.99 -3.13 -9.72
C LYS A 142 -16.01 -2.53 -8.31
N ALA A 143 -15.05 -2.88 -7.46
CA ALA A 143 -14.95 -2.35 -6.10
C ALA A 143 -14.80 -0.82 -6.07
N SER A 144 -14.07 -0.24 -7.04
CA SER A 144 -13.92 1.21 -7.18
C SER A 144 -15.25 1.88 -7.56
N THR A 145 -16.01 1.30 -8.48
CA THR A 145 -17.32 1.81 -8.94
C THR A 145 -18.35 1.72 -7.81
N ASP A 146 -18.39 0.60 -7.08
CA ASP A 146 -19.30 0.40 -5.96
C ASP A 146 -19.06 1.42 -4.83
N ALA A 147 -17.79 1.78 -4.60
CA ALA A 147 -17.42 2.73 -3.56
C ALA A 147 -17.57 4.20 -3.98
N ASN A 148 -17.29 4.55 -5.23
CA ASN A 148 -17.36 5.91 -5.75
C ASN A 148 -17.34 5.92 -7.28
N PRO A 149 -18.48 5.97 -7.94
CA PRO A 149 -18.59 5.97 -9.39
C PRO A 149 -17.79 7.11 -10.05
N GLY A 150 -17.19 6.84 -11.19
CA GLY A 150 -16.50 7.82 -12.01
C GLY A 150 -15.03 8.06 -11.71
N LEU A 151 -14.46 7.46 -10.64
CA LEU A 151 -13.04 7.57 -10.35
C LEU A 151 -12.44 6.20 -10.02
N TYR A 152 -11.56 5.70 -10.89
CA TYR A 152 -10.80 4.49 -10.62
C TYR A 152 -9.76 4.73 -9.51
N ARG A 153 -9.78 3.90 -8.47
CA ARG A 153 -8.92 4.04 -7.30
C ARG A 153 -8.29 2.72 -6.90
N LEU A 154 -7.03 2.80 -6.48
CA LEU A 154 -6.32 1.72 -5.82
C LEU A 154 -6.00 2.14 -4.38
N ALA A 155 -6.29 1.28 -3.41
CA ALA A 155 -6.04 1.55 -2.01
C ALA A 155 -4.92 0.66 -1.47
N PHE A 156 -3.85 1.27 -0.95
CA PHE A 156 -2.77 0.59 -0.25
C PHE A 156 -2.99 0.69 1.25
N LYS A 157 -3.39 -0.42 1.88
CA LYS A 157 -3.54 -0.49 3.34
C LYS A 157 -2.22 -0.97 3.95
N MET A 158 -1.51 -0.06 4.58
CA MET A 158 -0.21 -0.31 5.24
C MET A 158 -0.27 0.08 6.71
N ALA A 159 0.42 -0.67 7.57
CA ALA A 159 0.50 -0.39 9.00
C ALA A 159 1.13 0.98 9.30
N THR A 160 0.85 1.52 10.48
CA THR A 160 1.56 2.72 10.96
C THR A 160 3.03 2.38 11.15
N GLY A 161 3.93 3.31 10.79
CA GLY A 161 5.38 3.08 10.86
C GLY A 161 5.99 2.29 9.71
N SER A 162 5.19 1.74 8.76
CA SER A 162 5.70 0.97 7.62
C SER A 162 6.31 1.81 6.48
N GLY A 163 6.36 3.14 6.63
CA GLY A 163 6.97 4.03 5.65
C GLY A 163 6.09 4.34 4.44
N LYS A 164 4.78 4.60 4.65
CA LYS A 164 3.85 4.99 3.57
C LYS A 164 4.37 6.12 2.67
N THR A 165 5.04 7.12 3.25
CA THR A 165 5.63 8.24 2.50
C THR A 165 6.76 7.80 1.57
N VAL A 166 7.52 6.78 1.97
CA VAL A 166 8.54 6.15 1.11
C VAL A 166 7.87 5.48 -0.10
N VAL A 167 6.78 4.75 0.13
CA VAL A 167 5.99 4.15 -0.96
C VAL A 167 5.45 5.22 -1.92
N MET A 168 4.98 6.36 -1.40
CA MET A 168 4.55 7.49 -2.25
C MET A 168 5.71 8.02 -3.11
N ALA A 169 6.90 8.19 -2.54
CA ALA A 169 8.10 8.60 -3.30
C ALA A 169 8.46 7.56 -4.37
N MET A 170 8.39 6.27 -4.06
CA MET A 170 8.62 5.19 -5.03
C MET A 170 7.60 5.21 -6.18
N ILE A 171 6.31 5.46 -5.89
CA ILE A 171 5.24 5.58 -6.90
C ILE A 171 5.51 6.77 -7.84
N ILE A 172 5.90 7.92 -7.29
CA ILE A 172 6.24 9.10 -8.07
C ILE A 172 7.46 8.80 -8.96
N ALA A 173 8.51 8.21 -8.41
CA ALA A 173 9.71 7.83 -9.16
C ALA A 173 9.38 6.84 -10.30
N TYR A 174 8.62 5.79 -10.00
CA TYR A 174 8.20 4.78 -10.97
C TYR A 174 7.45 5.41 -12.16
N ASN A 175 6.45 6.24 -11.87
CA ASN A 175 5.64 6.85 -12.91
C ASN A 175 6.43 7.87 -13.73
N THR A 176 7.15 8.78 -13.07
CA THR A 176 7.92 9.85 -13.73
C THR A 176 8.99 9.28 -14.65
N LEU A 177 9.82 8.37 -14.15
CA LEU A 177 10.92 7.82 -14.95
C LEU A 177 10.41 6.99 -16.13
N ASN A 178 9.31 6.27 -15.95
CA ASN A 178 8.66 5.58 -17.07
C ASN A 178 8.06 6.58 -18.06
N LYS A 179 7.37 7.63 -17.60
CA LYS A 179 6.79 8.65 -18.48
C LYS A 179 7.82 9.35 -19.34
N ILE A 180 8.96 9.71 -18.75
CA ILE A 180 10.05 10.38 -19.47
C ILE A 180 10.66 9.45 -20.53
N ARG A 181 10.87 8.17 -20.21
CA ARG A 181 11.48 7.19 -21.12
C ARG A 181 10.51 6.61 -22.15
N TYR A 182 9.21 6.62 -21.83
CA TYR A 182 8.13 6.13 -22.69
C TYR A 182 7.00 7.16 -22.78
N PRO A 183 7.23 8.33 -23.41
CA PRO A 183 6.30 9.48 -23.37
C PRO A 183 4.94 9.19 -24.00
N MET A 184 4.85 8.24 -24.94
CA MET A 184 3.61 7.83 -25.57
C MET A 184 2.81 6.80 -24.75
N ASP A 185 3.36 6.26 -23.69
CA ASP A 185 2.69 5.28 -22.83
C ASP A 185 1.75 6.00 -21.85
N THR A 186 0.45 5.82 -22.06
CA THR A 186 -0.60 6.48 -21.26
C THR A 186 -0.79 5.89 -19.87
N ARG A 187 -0.10 4.79 -19.54
CA ARG A 187 -0.14 4.19 -18.21
C ARG A 187 0.65 5.01 -17.18
N PHE A 188 1.56 5.85 -17.63
CA PHE A 188 2.47 6.61 -16.77
C PHE A 188 2.18 8.11 -16.80
N THR A 189 2.52 8.77 -15.70
CA THR A 189 2.39 10.23 -15.55
C THR A 189 3.63 10.82 -14.88
N ASP A 190 3.88 12.09 -15.13
CA ASP A 190 4.88 12.93 -14.46
C ASP A 190 4.23 14.04 -13.61
N THR A 191 2.90 14.03 -13.52
CA THR A 191 2.12 15.05 -12.81
C THR A 191 1.29 14.40 -11.72
N PHE A 192 1.42 14.92 -10.49
CA PHE A 192 0.84 14.34 -9.27
C PHE A 192 0.14 15.40 -8.44
N ALA A 193 -1.07 15.09 -7.98
CA ALA A 193 -1.78 15.87 -6.97
C ALA A 193 -1.89 15.05 -5.68
N ILE A 194 -1.32 15.57 -4.59
CA ILE A 194 -1.38 14.95 -3.26
C ILE A 194 -2.32 15.77 -2.39
N ILE A 195 -3.42 15.14 -1.98
CA ILE A 195 -4.46 15.79 -1.17
C ILE A 195 -4.41 15.21 0.23
N THR A 196 -4.26 16.07 1.23
CA THR A 196 -4.13 15.68 2.63
C THR A 196 -5.31 16.18 3.46
N PRO A 197 -5.65 15.48 4.57
CA PRO A 197 -6.75 15.91 5.43
C PRO A 197 -6.42 17.18 6.26
N GLY A 198 -5.15 17.57 6.37
CA GLY A 198 -4.78 18.73 7.18
C GLY A 198 -3.40 19.31 6.86
N ILE A 199 -3.14 20.54 7.35
CA ILE A 199 -1.94 21.32 7.07
C ILE A 199 -0.69 20.62 7.61
N THR A 200 -0.72 20.10 8.81
CA THR A 200 0.44 19.43 9.42
C THR A 200 0.91 18.22 8.60
N ILE A 201 -0.03 17.48 8.00
CA ILE A 201 0.30 16.34 7.14
C ILE A 201 0.85 16.85 5.82
N ARG A 202 0.24 17.88 5.24
CA ARG A 202 0.73 18.55 4.02
C ARG A 202 2.19 18.94 4.15
N ASP A 203 2.55 19.63 5.22
CA ASP A 203 3.90 20.15 5.41
C ASP A 203 4.94 19.02 5.59
N ARG A 204 4.54 17.92 6.21
CA ARG A 204 5.38 16.70 6.31
C ARG A 204 5.60 16.01 4.97
N LEU A 205 4.71 16.19 4.01
CA LEU A 205 4.84 15.57 2.68
C LEU A 205 5.68 16.40 1.70
N ASN A 206 6.18 17.58 2.08
CA ASN A 206 7.12 18.35 1.26
C ASN A 206 8.36 17.53 0.86
N VAL A 207 8.74 16.53 1.64
CA VAL A 207 9.80 15.57 1.29
C VAL A 207 9.55 14.80 -0.02
N LEU A 208 8.32 14.86 -0.57
CA LEU A 208 7.96 14.30 -1.88
C LEU A 208 8.20 15.28 -3.05
N LEU A 209 8.51 16.54 -2.76
CA LEU A 209 8.90 17.51 -3.78
C LEU A 209 10.35 17.24 -4.19
N PRO A 210 10.65 16.99 -5.48
CA PRO A 210 12.03 16.72 -5.90
C PRO A 210 13.01 17.87 -5.59
N ASN A 211 12.50 19.11 -5.58
CA ASN A 211 13.33 20.30 -5.32
C ASN A 211 13.46 20.65 -3.82
N ASP A 212 12.83 19.89 -2.92
CA ASP A 212 13.01 20.08 -1.48
C ASP A 212 14.39 19.58 -1.05
N PRO A 213 15.18 20.35 -0.26
CA PRO A 213 16.48 19.92 0.24
C PRO A 213 16.41 18.62 1.07
N LYS A 214 15.24 18.32 1.65
CA LYS A 214 14.98 17.13 2.45
C LYS A 214 14.20 16.05 1.67
N ASN A 215 14.26 16.10 0.33
CA ASN A 215 13.53 15.14 -0.49
C ASN A 215 13.93 13.68 -0.16
N TYR A 216 12.95 12.79 -0.22
CA TYR A 216 13.17 11.38 0.07
C TYR A 216 13.87 10.63 -1.05
N TYR A 217 13.87 11.15 -2.26
CA TYR A 217 14.46 10.47 -3.40
C TYR A 217 15.96 10.25 -3.22
N LEU A 218 16.68 11.23 -2.69
CA LEU A 218 18.09 11.12 -2.34
C LEU A 218 18.29 10.65 -0.89
N GLN A 219 17.55 11.25 0.08
CA GLN A 219 17.77 10.90 1.50
C GLN A 219 17.44 9.45 1.86
N ARG A 220 16.53 8.82 1.12
CA ARG A 220 16.14 7.41 1.28
C ARG A 220 16.64 6.53 0.15
N ASP A 221 17.48 7.10 -0.70
CA ASP A 221 18.09 6.36 -1.80
C ASP A 221 17.03 5.66 -2.67
N ILE A 222 15.94 6.40 -3.03
CA ILE A 222 14.84 5.87 -3.84
C ILE A 222 15.23 5.75 -5.31
N VAL A 223 16.07 6.64 -5.79
CA VAL A 223 16.59 6.64 -7.16
C VAL A 223 18.08 6.93 -7.17
N SER A 224 18.78 6.49 -8.23
CA SER A 224 20.17 6.87 -8.46
C SER A 224 20.32 8.38 -8.71
N TYR A 225 21.51 8.92 -8.55
CA TYR A 225 21.78 10.32 -8.86
C TYR A 225 21.47 10.68 -10.33
N GLN A 226 21.71 9.77 -11.26
CA GLN A 226 21.39 9.96 -12.67
C GLN A 226 19.86 10.04 -12.91
N ASP A 227 19.11 9.18 -12.27
CA ASP A 227 17.65 9.16 -12.36
C ASP A 227 17.00 10.33 -11.61
N PHE A 228 17.67 10.85 -10.57
CA PHE A 228 17.18 12.00 -9.83
C PHE A 228 17.11 13.28 -10.68
N ASP A 229 18.05 13.49 -11.58
CA ASP A 229 18.00 14.64 -12.49
C ASP A 229 16.80 14.56 -13.44
N LEU A 230 16.43 13.36 -13.89
CA LEU A 230 15.20 13.17 -14.64
C LEU A 230 13.97 13.41 -13.76
N LEU A 231 14.00 12.92 -12.53
CA LEU A 231 12.88 13.03 -11.60
C LEU A 231 12.51 14.50 -11.26
N LYS A 232 13.46 15.44 -11.35
CA LYS A 232 13.19 16.89 -11.19
C LYS A 232 12.18 17.45 -12.19
N GLN A 233 11.89 16.73 -13.28
CA GLN A 233 10.86 17.09 -14.25
C GLN A 233 9.44 16.78 -13.75
N ALA A 234 9.29 16.02 -12.67
CA ALA A 234 7.99 15.72 -12.10
C ALA A 234 7.32 16.99 -11.56
N THR A 235 6.06 17.16 -11.89
CA THR A 235 5.19 18.19 -11.30
C THR A 235 4.43 17.57 -10.13
N VAL A 236 4.79 17.96 -8.91
CA VAL A 236 4.14 17.48 -7.68
C VAL A 236 3.44 18.63 -6.98
N PHE A 237 2.12 18.56 -6.89
CA PHE A 237 1.30 19.55 -6.18
C PHE A 237 0.79 18.94 -4.88
N ILE A 238 1.03 19.60 -3.75
CA ILE A 238 0.59 19.13 -2.44
C ILE A 238 -0.37 20.14 -1.82
N THR A 239 -1.59 19.72 -1.52
CA THR A 239 -2.62 20.58 -0.95
C THR A 239 -3.39 19.86 0.17
N ASN A 240 -4.16 20.62 0.95
CA ASN A 240 -5.11 20.04 1.90
C ASN A 240 -6.54 20.05 1.32
N PHE A 241 -7.37 19.16 1.84
CA PHE A 241 -8.75 19.00 1.38
C PHE A 241 -9.56 20.30 1.45
N HIS A 242 -9.38 21.09 2.53
CA HIS A 242 -10.13 22.35 2.71
C HIS A 242 -9.87 23.41 1.66
N GLN A 243 -8.72 23.34 0.97
CA GLN A 243 -8.41 24.26 -0.13
C GLN A 243 -9.18 23.94 -1.42
N LEU A 244 -9.75 22.75 -1.50
CA LEU A 244 -10.55 22.28 -2.65
C LEU A 244 -12.05 22.49 -2.44
N GLU A 245 -12.49 22.86 -1.23
CA GLU A 245 -13.89 23.18 -0.96
C GLU A 245 -14.26 24.45 -1.74
N GLN A 246 -15.34 24.38 -2.53
CA GLN A 246 -15.91 25.58 -3.14
C GLN A 246 -16.34 26.54 -2.03
N ARG A 247 -15.80 27.73 -2.02
CA ARG A 247 -16.30 28.81 -1.17
C ARG A 247 -17.75 29.09 -1.59
N GLN A 248 -18.68 28.68 -0.77
CA GLN A 248 -20.07 29.11 -0.90
C GLN A 248 -20.11 30.61 -0.59
N ASN A 249 -20.37 31.40 -1.63
CA ASN A 249 -20.47 32.86 -1.72
C ASN A 249 -19.14 33.62 -1.88
N PRO A 250 -18.90 34.19 -3.06
CA PRO A 250 -18.18 35.46 -3.14
C PRO A 250 -19.13 36.56 -2.65
N ARG A 251 -18.80 37.18 -1.54
CA ARG A 251 -19.32 38.53 -1.23
C ARG A 251 -18.61 39.55 -2.09
#